data_ab797bf54346cafd65d9c5afa505418c
#
_entry.id   ab797bf54346cafd65d9c5afa505418c
#
_cell.length_a   1.000
_cell.length_b   1.000
_cell.length_c   1.000
_cell.angle_alpha   90.00
_cell.angle_beta   90.00
_cell.angle_gamma   90.00
#
_symmetry.space_group_name_H-M   'P 1'
#
loop_
_entity.id
_entity.type
_entity.pdbx_description
1 polymer ?
#
loop_
_entity_poly.entity_id
_entity_poly.type
_entity_poly.pdbx_seq_one_letter_code
_entity_poly.pdbx_strand_id
1 'polypeptide(L)'
;MYQQVLSQQQQYFSSGVTKSLHWRKQQLKQLQLLLTRHETELLQALKQDLAKPVLEAMLSEINYLHTDIKHCLKQLTRWARPRRVSTGLRTFPSMAFVQPEPYGSVLIISAWVS
;
A
#
# COMPACT_ATOMS: atom_id res chain seq x y z
N MET A 1 -14.21 -18.93 2.20
CA MET A 1 -14.28 -17.57 1.64
C MET A 1 -12.91 -16.89 1.61
N TYR A 2 -12.25 -16.75 2.76
CA TYR A 2 -10.92 -16.11 2.78
C TYR A 2 -9.86 -16.92 2.04
N GLN A 3 -9.95 -18.24 2.04
CA GLN A 3 -9.01 -19.09 1.33
C GLN A 3 -9.07 -18.91 -0.19
N GLN A 4 -10.27 -18.68 -0.74
CA GLN A 4 -10.42 -18.41 -2.17
C GLN A 4 -9.80 -17.06 -2.54
N VAL A 5 -10.04 -16.04 -1.73
CA VAL A 5 -9.45 -14.71 -1.94
C VAL A 5 -7.92 -14.80 -1.90
N LEU A 6 -7.39 -15.47 -0.89
CA LEU A 6 -5.94 -15.64 -0.76
C LEU A 6 -5.35 -16.39 -1.95
N SER A 7 -6.00 -17.47 -2.38
CA SER A 7 -5.54 -18.27 -3.52
C SER A 7 -5.53 -17.45 -4.81
N GLN A 8 -6.58 -16.66 -5.06
CA GLN A 8 -6.65 -15.79 -6.22
C GLN A 8 -5.56 -14.72 -6.20
N GLN A 9 -5.31 -14.12 -5.04
CA GLN A 9 -4.25 -13.14 -4.89
C GLN A 9 -2.88 -13.73 -5.14
N GLN A 10 -2.63 -14.93 -4.62
CA GLN A 10 -1.36 -15.63 -4.83
C GLN A 10 -1.13 -15.96 -6.30
N GLN A 11 -2.15 -16.42 -7.01
CA GLN A 11 -2.07 -16.67 -8.44
C GLN A 11 -1.79 -15.40 -9.22
N TYR A 12 -2.48 -14.32 -8.88
CA TYR A 12 -2.28 -13.03 -9.54
C TYR A 12 -0.88 -12.49 -9.30
N PHE A 13 -0.38 -12.61 -8.08
CA PHE A 13 1.00 -12.25 -7.75
C PHE A 13 2.01 -13.07 -8.55
N SER A 14 1.80 -14.38 -8.65
CA SER A 14 2.70 -15.28 -9.37
C SER A 14 2.75 -14.96 -10.86
N SER A 15 1.70 -14.37 -11.43
CA SER A 15 1.68 -13.97 -12.83
C SER A 15 2.65 -12.83 -13.15
N GLY A 16 3.14 -12.11 -12.14
CA GLY A 16 4.06 -10.99 -12.30
C GLY A 16 3.41 -9.66 -12.61
N VAL A 17 2.10 -9.61 -12.81
CA VAL A 17 1.38 -8.37 -13.14
C VAL A 17 1.55 -7.32 -12.05
N THR A 18 1.57 -7.74 -10.77
CA THR A 18 1.67 -6.83 -9.63
C THR A 18 3.05 -6.20 -9.45
N LYS A 19 4.06 -6.66 -10.18
CA LYS A 19 5.42 -6.13 -10.08
C LYS A 19 5.59 -4.78 -10.77
N SER A 20 4.73 -4.47 -11.76
CA SER A 20 4.79 -3.23 -12.50
C SER A 20 4.52 -2.03 -11.57
N LEU A 21 5.37 -1.00 -11.62
CA LEU A 21 5.14 0.24 -10.89
C LEU A 21 3.88 0.95 -11.36
N HIS A 22 3.63 0.90 -12.65
CA HIS A 22 2.41 1.48 -13.22
C HIS A 22 1.16 0.84 -12.64
N TRP A 23 1.14 -0.49 -12.55
CA TRP A 23 0.03 -1.23 -11.96
C TRP A 23 -0.17 -0.84 -10.49
N ARG A 24 0.93 -0.80 -9.71
CA ARG A 24 0.88 -0.44 -8.29
C ARG A 24 0.35 0.97 -8.07
N LYS A 25 0.83 1.92 -8.88
CA LYS A 25 0.35 3.32 -8.80
C LYS A 25 -1.12 3.43 -9.15
N GLN A 26 -1.57 2.68 -10.15
CA GLN A 26 -2.99 2.65 -10.50
C GLN A 26 -3.85 2.09 -9.38
N GLN A 27 -3.39 1.05 -8.71
CA GLN A 27 -4.12 0.47 -7.57
C GLN A 27 -4.23 1.47 -6.43
N LEU A 28 -3.17 2.21 -6.12
CA LEU A 28 -3.23 3.27 -5.11
C LEU A 28 -4.21 4.37 -5.48
N LYS A 29 -4.23 4.78 -6.74
CA LYS A 29 -5.19 5.78 -7.25
C LYS A 29 -6.62 5.26 -7.15
N GLN A 30 -6.85 4.00 -7.49
CA GLN A 30 -8.16 3.38 -7.35
C GLN A 30 -8.61 3.32 -5.89
N LEU A 31 -7.69 3.05 -4.98
CA LEU A 31 -7.98 3.07 -3.55
C LEU A 31 -8.42 4.48 -3.10
N GLN A 32 -7.75 5.53 -3.59
CA GLN A 32 -8.17 6.91 -3.31
C GLN A 32 -9.59 7.19 -3.80
N LEU A 33 -9.89 6.75 -5.02
CA LEU A 33 -11.24 6.92 -5.60
C LEU A 33 -12.28 6.16 -4.80
N LEU A 34 -11.95 4.95 -4.37
CA LEU A 34 -12.84 4.12 -3.57
C LEU A 34 -13.15 4.79 -2.23
N LEU A 35 -12.12 5.32 -1.55
CA LEU A 35 -12.30 6.04 -0.30
C LEU A 35 -13.18 7.28 -0.48
N THR A 36 -12.97 8.03 -1.55
CA THR A 36 -13.75 9.23 -1.84
C THR A 36 -15.20 8.86 -2.14
N ARG A 37 -15.41 7.81 -2.93
CA ARG A 37 -16.75 7.37 -3.34
C ARG A 37 -17.57 6.86 -2.16
N HIS A 38 -16.92 6.19 -1.21
CA HIS A 38 -17.57 5.59 -0.06
C HIS A 38 -17.35 6.36 1.24
N GLU A 39 -16.97 7.62 1.13
CA GLU A 39 -16.64 8.46 2.29
C GLU A 39 -17.78 8.52 3.31
N THR A 40 -19.00 8.69 2.84
CA THR A 40 -20.18 8.77 3.72
C THR A 40 -20.37 7.47 4.51
N GLU A 41 -20.22 6.33 3.84
CA GLU A 41 -20.37 5.03 4.48
C GLU A 41 -19.27 4.79 5.53
N LEU A 42 -18.03 5.21 5.21
CA LEU A 42 -16.92 5.09 6.14
C LEU A 42 -17.11 5.97 7.37
N LEU A 43 -17.59 7.21 7.17
CA LEU A 43 -17.89 8.11 8.28
C LEU A 43 -18.96 7.57 9.19
N GLN A 44 -20.01 6.96 8.62
CA GLN A 44 -21.05 6.32 9.39
C GLN A 44 -20.53 5.13 10.19
N ALA A 45 -19.67 4.31 9.58
CA ALA A 45 -19.06 3.17 10.25
C ALA A 45 -18.20 3.62 11.45
N LEU A 46 -17.41 4.68 11.26
CA LEU A 46 -16.59 5.24 12.34
C LEU A 46 -17.48 5.79 13.48
N LYS A 47 -18.58 6.44 13.12
CA LYS A 47 -19.50 6.97 14.11
C LYS A 47 -20.14 5.86 14.93
N GLN A 48 -20.52 4.76 14.28
CA GLN A 48 -21.13 3.61 14.96
C GLN A 48 -20.14 2.90 15.89
N ASP A 49 -18.89 2.70 15.40
CA ASP A 49 -17.88 1.97 16.16
C ASP A 49 -17.33 2.77 17.34
N LEU A 50 -17.06 4.05 17.14
CA LEU A 50 -16.35 4.87 18.10
C LEU A 50 -17.18 6.03 18.64
N ALA A 51 -18.39 6.22 18.12
CA ALA A 51 -19.24 7.37 18.44
C ALA A 51 -18.53 8.72 18.23
N LYS A 52 -17.58 8.77 17.29
CA LYS A 52 -16.87 10.00 16.96
C LYS A 52 -17.76 10.95 16.16
N PRO A 53 -17.65 12.27 16.41
CA PRO A 53 -18.25 13.24 15.51
C PRO A 53 -17.71 13.10 14.09
N VAL A 54 -18.56 13.39 13.10
CA VAL A 54 -18.20 13.24 11.68
C VAL A 54 -16.94 14.03 11.33
N LEU A 55 -16.83 15.26 11.81
CA LEU A 55 -15.68 16.10 11.53
C LEU A 55 -14.38 15.49 12.08
N GLU A 56 -14.42 14.99 13.29
CA GLU A 56 -13.26 14.36 13.92
C GLU A 56 -12.85 13.08 13.19
N ALA A 57 -13.84 12.26 12.81
CA ALA A 57 -13.57 11.04 12.04
C ALA A 57 -12.92 11.37 10.71
N MET A 58 -13.41 12.38 10.01
CA MET A 58 -12.84 12.82 8.74
C MET A 58 -11.40 13.29 8.91
N LEU A 59 -11.14 14.12 9.92
CA LEU A 59 -9.80 14.66 10.13
C LEU A 59 -8.80 13.62 10.61
N SER A 60 -9.23 12.68 11.46
CA SER A 60 -8.31 11.72 12.06
C SER A 60 -8.08 10.47 11.23
N GLU A 61 -9.10 9.97 10.55
CA GLU A 61 -9.01 8.67 9.87
C GLU A 61 -8.89 8.79 8.35
N ILE A 62 -9.85 9.46 7.72
CA ILE A 62 -9.92 9.49 6.26
C ILE A 62 -8.86 10.40 5.66
N ASN A 63 -8.66 11.59 6.22
CA ASN A 63 -7.61 12.49 5.75
C ASN A 63 -6.22 11.87 5.92
N TYR A 64 -6.00 11.15 7.01
CA TYR A 64 -4.74 10.45 7.22
C TYR A 64 -4.50 9.42 6.12
N LEU A 65 -5.51 8.62 5.77
CA LEU A 65 -5.41 7.63 4.71
C LEU A 65 -5.10 8.28 3.35
N HIS A 66 -5.81 9.36 3.01
CA HIS A 66 -5.54 10.07 1.76
C HIS A 66 -4.13 10.62 1.69
N THR A 67 -3.66 11.21 2.79
CA THR A 67 -2.31 11.75 2.87
C THR A 67 -1.27 10.66 2.70
N ASP A 68 -1.49 9.52 3.35
CA ASP A 68 -0.58 8.38 3.29
C ASP A 68 -0.52 7.79 1.88
N ILE A 69 -1.66 7.65 1.21
CA ILE A 69 -1.70 7.17 -0.18
C ILE A 69 -0.96 8.13 -1.10
N LYS A 70 -1.15 9.43 -0.95
CA LYS A 70 -0.42 10.43 -1.75
C LYS A 70 1.08 10.31 -1.54
N HIS A 71 1.51 10.12 -0.30
CA HIS A 71 2.91 9.93 0.03
C HIS A 71 3.47 8.68 -0.65
N CYS A 72 2.74 7.58 -0.58
CA CYS A 72 3.13 6.33 -1.24
C CYS A 72 3.26 6.52 -2.75
N LEU A 73 2.30 7.21 -3.38
CA LEU A 73 2.35 7.48 -4.82
C LEU A 73 3.60 8.27 -5.21
N LYS A 74 3.99 9.24 -4.39
CA LYS A 74 5.20 10.04 -4.63
C LYS A 74 6.47 9.22 -4.49
N GLN A 75 6.53 8.34 -3.52
CA GLN A 75 7.77 7.66 -3.11
C GLN A 75 7.92 6.27 -3.72
N LEU A 76 6.87 5.71 -4.33
CA LEU A 76 6.88 4.31 -4.77
C LEU A 76 8.03 4.01 -5.73
N THR A 77 8.24 4.86 -6.73
CA THR A 77 9.32 4.68 -7.69
C THR A 77 10.69 4.63 -7.01
N ARG A 78 10.89 5.51 -6.04
CA ARG A 78 12.13 5.56 -5.26
C ARG A 78 12.30 4.31 -4.40
N TRP A 79 11.26 3.89 -3.72
CA TRP A 79 11.32 2.72 -2.83
C TRP A 79 11.58 1.42 -3.59
N ALA A 80 11.04 1.31 -4.80
CA ALA A 80 11.20 0.10 -5.61
C ALA A 80 12.49 0.09 -6.42
N ARG A 81 13.26 1.17 -6.39
CA ARG A 81 14.49 1.29 -7.19
C ARG A 81 15.59 0.40 -6.62
N PRO A 82 16.32 -0.33 -7.47
CA PRO A 82 17.51 -1.06 -7.02
C PRO A 82 18.55 -0.08 -6.49
N ARG A 83 19.22 -0.47 -5.41
CA ARG A 83 20.31 0.32 -4.84
C ARG A 83 21.66 -0.33 -5.14
N ARG A 84 22.58 0.48 -5.60
CA ARG A 84 23.95 0.04 -5.78
C ARG A 84 24.65 -0.09 -4.42
N VAL A 85 25.35 -1.19 -4.23
CA VAL A 85 26.03 -1.49 -2.97
C VAL A 85 27.52 -1.68 -3.24
N SER A 86 28.36 -1.12 -2.37
CA SER A 86 29.81 -1.33 -2.45
C SER A 86 30.15 -2.78 -2.12
N THR A 87 30.96 -3.42 -2.99
CA THR A 87 31.36 -4.82 -2.80
C THR A 87 32.77 -4.95 -2.24
N GLY A 88 33.48 -3.83 -2.06
CA GLY A 88 34.84 -3.83 -1.57
C GLY A 88 35.86 -4.14 -2.67
N LEU A 89 37.15 -4.08 -2.30
CA LEU A 89 38.24 -4.20 -3.25
C LEU A 89 38.43 -5.62 -3.78
N ARG A 90 38.07 -6.63 -2.97
CA ARG A 90 38.28 -8.05 -3.36
C ARG A 90 37.38 -8.47 -4.51
N THR A 91 36.27 -7.81 -4.67
CA THR A 91 35.31 -8.14 -5.71
C THR A 91 35.30 -7.13 -6.85
N PHE A 92 36.24 -6.20 -6.84
CA PHE A 92 36.39 -5.26 -7.94
C PHE A 92 36.81 -5.99 -9.23
N PRO A 93 36.24 -5.68 -10.39
CA PRO A 93 35.29 -4.59 -10.70
C PRO A 93 33.81 -4.96 -10.55
N SER A 94 33.48 -5.91 -9.73
CA SER A 94 32.09 -6.34 -9.52
C SER A 94 31.23 -5.23 -8.96
N MET A 95 29.95 -5.23 -9.35
CA MET A 95 28.94 -4.34 -8.80
C MET A 95 27.80 -5.17 -8.23
N ALA A 96 27.36 -4.79 -7.03
CA ALA A 96 26.22 -5.42 -6.40
C ALA A 96 25.07 -4.42 -6.24
N PHE A 97 23.86 -4.93 -6.30
CA PHE A 97 22.64 -4.14 -6.15
C PHE A 97 21.73 -4.75 -5.10
N VAL A 98 21.02 -3.91 -4.38
CA VAL A 98 19.93 -4.32 -3.53
C VAL A 98 18.64 -3.99 -4.27
N GLN A 99 17.87 -5.02 -4.60
CA GLN A 99 16.60 -4.90 -5.33
C GLN A 99 15.46 -5.17 -4.37
N PRO A 100 14.58 -4.19 -4.10
CA PRO A 100 13.37 -4.46 -3.34
C PRO A 100 12.46 -5.40 -4.09
N GLU A 101 11.93 -6.41 -3.38
CA GLU A 101 11.00 -7.39 -3.94
C GLU A 101 9.75 -7.45 -3.06
N PRO A 102 8.57 -7.57 -3.66
CA PRO A 102 7.34 -7.70 -2.86
C PRO A 102 7.27 -9.08 -2.20
N TYR A 103 6.70 -9.10 -0.98
CA TYR A 103 6.52 -10.36 -0.25
C TYR A 103 5.43 -11.25 -0.85
N GLY A 104 4.44 -10.66 -1.52
CA GLY A 104 3.30 -11.40 -2.02
C GLY A 104 2.02 -10.92 -1.34
N SER A 105 1.17 -11.88 -0.96
CA SER A 105 -0.10 -11.56 -0.29
C SER A 105 0.15 -11.33 1.19
N VAL A 106 -0.39 -10.24 1.72
CA VAL A 106 -0.21 -9.82 3.11
C VAL A 106 -1.57 -9.54 3.73
N LEU A 107 -1.78 -10.02 4.96
CA LEU A 107 -2.97 -9.69 5.74
C LEU A 107 -2.63 -8.59 6.74
N ILE A 108 -3.44 -7.54 6.73
CA ILE A 108 -3.28 -6.43 7.66
C ILE A 108 -4.53 -6.35 8.53
N ILE A 109 -4.32 -6.41 9.85
CA ILE A 109 -5.38 -6.25 10.84
C ILE A 109 -5.01 -5.04 11.68
N SER A 110 -5.90 -4.06 11.71
CA SER A 110 -5.62 -2.78 12.35
C SER A 110 -6.87 -2.28 13.08
N ALA A 111 -6.66 -1.58 14.19
CA ALA A 111 -7.74 -0.93 14.92
C ALA A 111 -7.89 0.51 14.45
N TRP A 112 -9.08 1.11 14.76
CA TRP A 112 -9.27 2.53 14.51
C TRP A 112 -8.34 3.35 15.39
N VAL A 113 -7.87 4.46 14.84
CA VAL A 113 -7.08 5.44 15.62
C VAL A 113 -8.01 6.21 16.53
N SER A 114 -7.75 6.18 17.82
CA SER A 114 -8.58 6.85 18.81
C SER A 114 -8.21 8.33 18.99
#